data_f78096872a504de61628b8750791c647
#
_entry.id   f78096872a504de61628b8750791c647
#
_cell.length_a   1.000
_cell.length_b   1.000
_cell.length_c   1.000
_cell.angle_alpha   90.00
_cell.angle_beta   90.00
_cell.angle_gamma   90.00
#
_symmetry.space_group_name_H-M   'P 1'
#
loop_
_entity.id
_entity.type
_entity.pdbx_description
1 polymer ?
#
loop_
_entity_poly.entity_id
_entity_poly.type
_entity_poly.pdbx_seq_one_letter_code
_entity_poly.pdbx_strand_id
1 'polypeptide(L)'
;MIVSRFIIKLKTPLHCGGGESLFLDGPVSRDPFGYWNIQGSSLAGVLRASLREIDKDLADSLFGFIKGDLSKASLVWFSDANLLDFDEKRACDKAGNGENVEIKTDSYIRDHVHLQEEGLNRGTSVSGHKFDEEIVPPGAEFAFELKFDEWQYSSDDVQKEKEKFLLLCKIIASSQVRLGGKTVNGYGCFETIYAQYHEVDMRSEDGITQWLNLDNDVCFTSSDAIDIEKDATIVPSKEGYSFDISIPLQNNSMFLPGGVSAKEEDVGTDITCLTTPVLNYKNKTKCIDVYTATGSSIRGAIRHRVFEICNALNLENSLAIEIFGCEADESSKQGKAGLVSCDDAYLKDIKSCVMPHVKIDSFTGGNVDGALFYENPLCGNIGGNIEFDLHMEGRKLTLPQLKILAHALLDLCNGELAIGAGCNKGYGFFKLKGLGEDIKENLSKITLHLFKDGTLLDLSKIDIRESLLSELENA
;
A
#
# COMPACT_ATOMS: atom_id res chain seq x y z
N MET A 1 -8.07 14.96 29.63
CA MET A 1 -7.46 13.85 28.87
C MET A 1 -8.39 13.45 27.75
N ILE A 2 -7.84 13.11 26.57
CA ILE A 2 -8.64 12.59 25.45
C ILE A 2 -8.17 11.16 25.18
N VAL A 3 -9.13 10.26 25.00
CA VAL A 3 -8.90 8.87 24.57
C VAL A 3 -9.57 8.67 23.23
N SER A 4 -8.82 8.18 22.24
CA SER A 4 -9.36 7.90 20.90
C SER A 4 -9.14 6.43 20.57
N ARG A 5 -10.16 5.77 20.02
CA ARG A 5 -10.13 4.36 19.63
C ARG A 5 -10.36 4.23 18.14
N PHE A 6 -9.57 3.34 17.54
CA PHE A 6 -9.59 3.11 16.11
C PHE A 6 -9.66 1.62 15.81
N ILE A 7 -10.42 1.28 14.76
CA ILE A 7 -10.32 0.00 14.08
C ILE A 7 -9.97 0.28 12.64
N ILE A 8 -8.88 -0.32 12.21
CA ILE A 8 -8.41 -0.24 10.82
C ILE A 8 -8.50 -1.63 10.18
N LYS A 9 -8.79 -1.64 8.88
CA LYS A 9 -8.81 -2.84 8.04
C LYS A 9 -7.81 -2.70 6.90
N LEU A 10 -6.93 -3.67 6.76
CA LEU A 10 -5.95 -3.66 5.67
C LEU A 10 -6.63 -3.83 4.32
N LYS A 11 -6.29 -2.95 3.37
CA LYS A 11 -6.65 -3.07 1.95
C LYS A 11 -5.60 -3.80 1.15
N THR A 12 -4.34 -3.61 1.51
CA THR A 12 -3.18 -4.22 0.87
C THR A 12 -2.36 -4.97 1.92
N PRO A 13 -1.45 -5.87 1.51
CA PRO A 13 -0.59 -6.57 2.45
C PRO A 13 0.18 -5.61 3.36
N LEU A 14 0.45 -6.04 4.59
CA LEU A 14 1.25 -5.28 5.53
C LEU A 14 2.49 -6.08 5.91
N HIS A 15 3.65 -5.40 5.93
CA HIS A 15 4.87 -5.90 6.54
C HIS A 15 5.34 -4.94 7.64
N CYS A 16 5.13 -5.35 8.90
CA CYS A 16 5.75 -4.72 10.07
C CYS A 16 6.78 -5.70 10.61
N GLY A 17 8.07 -5.38 10.45
CA GLY A 17 9.16 -6.30 10.78
C GLY A 17 9.14 -6.74 12.26
N GLY A 18 9.30 -8.04 12.49
CA GLY A 18 9.29 -8.70 13.81
C GLY A 18 10.67 -9.03 14.37
N GLY A 19 11.74 -8.56 13.76
CA GLY A 19 13.12 -8.86 14.14
C GLY A 19 13.79 -9.87 13.20
N GLU A 20 14.77 -10.62 13.71
CA GLU A 20 15.51 -11.62 12.95
C GLU A 20 14.84 -13.00 13.06
N SER A 21 14.85 -13.76 11.97
CA SER A 21 14.42 -15.15 11.89
C SER A 21 15.50 -16.01 11.27
N LEU A 22 15.55 -17.30 11.66
CA LEU A 22 16.45 -18.29 11.05
C LEU A 22 15.90 -18.87 9.75
N PHE A 23 14.61 -18.68 9.47
CA PHE A 23 13.90 -19.35 8.38
C PHE A 23 13.33 -18.39 7.33
N LEU A 24 13.18 -17.11 7.68
CA LEU A 24 12.57 -16.08 6.83
C LEU A 24 13.49 -14.85 6.81
N ASP A 25 13.65 -14.25 5.64
CA ASP A 25 14.43 -13.01 5.50
C ASP A 25 13.73 -11.83 6.17
N GLY A 26 12.39 -11.81 6.15
CA GLY A 26 11.57 -10.77 6.76
C GLY A 26 10.34 -11.30 7.49
N PRO A 27 10.44 -11.65 8.80
CA PRO A 27 9.26 -12.03 9.60
C PRO A 27 8.44 -10.82 10.00
N VAL A 28 7.11 -10.99 10.20
CA VAL A 28 6.23 -9.96 10.76
C VAL A 28 6.22 -9.95 12.27
N SER A 29 5.91 -8.79 12.85
CA SER A 29 5.74 -8.61 14.29
C SER A 29 4.53 -9.40 14.81
N ARG A 30 4.73 -10.04 15.95
CA ARG A 30 3.69 -10.81 16.66
C ARG A 30 3.67 -10.43 18.12
N ASP A 31 2.50 -10.52 18.72
CA ASP A 31 2.33 -10.39 20.16
C ASP A 31 2.86 -11.64 20.91
N PRO A 32 2.93 -11.62 22.23
CA PRO A 32 3.38 -12.78 23.02
C PRO A 32 2.54 -14.06 22.84
N PHE A 33 1.35 -13.95 22.27
CA PHE A 33 0.45 -15.06 21.99
C PHE A 33 0.59 -15.57 20.54
N GLY A 34 1.46 -14.93 19.73
CA GLY A 34 1.72 -15.31 18.35
C GLY A 34 0.79 -14.68 17.31
N TYR A 35 -0.14 -13.79 17.71
CA TYR A 35 -0.99 -13.05 16.76
C TYR A 35 -0.22 -11.90 16.12
N TRP A 36 -0.55 -11.58 14.87
CA TRP A 36 0.00 -10.38 14.23
C TRP A 36 -0.28 -9.13 15.02
N ASN A 37 0.73 -8.30 15.13
CA ASN A 37 0.69 -7.09 15.93
C ASN A 37 1.40 -5.95 15.21
N ILE A 38 0.88 -4.72 15.37
CA ILE A 38 1.57 -3.51 14.94
C ILE A 38 1.99 -2.77 16.19
N GLN A 39 3.27 -2.69 16.45
CA GLN A 39 3.79 -2.02 17.64
C GLN A 39 3.38 -0.55 17.67
N GLY A 40 3.01 -0.03 18.82
CA GLY A 40 2.65 1.37 19.04
C GLY A 40 3.78 2.34 18.64
N SER A 41 5.04 1.91 18.78
CA SER A 41 6.20 2.68 18.30
C SER A 41 6.22 2.80 16.76
N SER A 42 5.80 1.77 16.03
CA SER A 42 5.68 1.80 14.56
C SER A 42 4.56 2.73 14.11
N LEU A 43 3.40 2.68 14.78
CA LEU A 43 2.30 3.63 14.55
C LEU A 43 2.75 5.07 14.81
N ALA A 44 3.38 5.33 15.96
CA ALA A 44 3.88 6.64 16.33
C ALA A 44 4.91 7.16 15.30
N GLY A 45 5.81 6.30 14.82
CA GLY A 45 6.83 6.65 13.84
C GLY A 45 6.23 7.12 12.51
N VAL A 46 5.29 6.36 11.97
CA VAL A 46 4.60 6.69 10.71
C VAL A 46 3.80 7.97 10.84
N LEU A 47 3.00 8.10 11.90
CA LEU A 47 2.15 9.28 12.13
C LEU A 47 2.97 10.54 12.39
N ARG A 48 4.09 10.43 13.13
CA ARG A 48 5.03 11.53 13.30
C ARG A 48 5.63 11.96 11.96
N ALA A 49 6.03 11.02 11.12
CA ALA A 49 6.60 11.33 9.81
C ALA A 49 5.57 12.05 8.94
N SER A 50 4.33 11.56 8.89
CA SER A 50 3.24 12.18 8.13
C SER A 50 2.94 13.61 8.64
N LEU A 51 2.85 13.78 9.95
CA LEU A 51 2.59 15.09 10.53
C LEU A 51 3.74 16.08 10.28
N ARG A 52 4.99 15.61 10.27
CA ARG A 52 6.17 16.42 9.93
C ARG A 52 6.18 16.91 8.49
N GLU A 53 5.56 16.21 7.59
CA GLU A 53 5.39 16.64 6.20
C GLU A 53 4.38 17.79 6.08
N ILE A 54 3.37 17.81 6.95
CA ILE A 54 2.41 18.91 7.04
C ILE A 54 3.02 20.11 7.77
N ASP A 55 3.56 19.85 8.96
CA ASP A 55 4.16 20.88 9.84
C ASP A 55 5.10 20.21 10.84
N LYS A 56 6.40 20.55 10.74
CA LYS A 56 7.46 20.00 11.60
C LYS A 56 7.31 20.41 13.06
N ASP A 57 6.93 21.67 13.31
CA ASP A 57 6.80 22.18 14.67
C ASP A 57 5.58 21.57 15.35
N LEU A 58 4.54 21.31 14.60
CA LEU A 58 3.35 20.60 15.04
C LEU A 58 3.68 19.17 15.45
N ALA A 59 4.43 18.44 14.63
CA ALA A 59 4.87 17.08 14.95
C ALA A 59 5.79 17.06 16.19
N ASP A 60 6.77 17.96 16.27
CA ASP A 60 7.68 18.05 17.41
C ASP A 60 6.93 18.48 18.70
N SER A 61 5.82 19.23 18.60
CA SER A 61 5.00 19.60 19.75
C SER A 61 4.23 18.42 20.35
N LEU A 62 3.69 17.53 19.53
CA LEU A 62 2.91 16.37 19.99
C LEU A 62 3.80 15.18 20.38
N PHE A 63 4.76 14.82 19.52
CA PHE A 63 5.60 13.62 19.70
C PHE A 63 6.87 13.88 20.54
N GLY A 64 7.11 15.13 20.90
CA GLY A 64 8.31 15.51 21.62
C GLY A 64 9.57 15.49 20.75
N PHE A 65 10.69 15.93 21.31
CA PHE A 65 11.99 15.96 20.64
C PHE A 65 13.16 15.97 21.62
N ILE A 66 14.34 15.63 21.12
CA ILE A 66 15.62 15.81 21.79
C ILE A 66 16.53 16.58 20.82
N LYS A 67 16.99 17.78 21.21
CA LYS A 67 17.91 18.60 20.43
C LYS A 67 18.98 19.16 21.37
N GLY A 68 20.15 18.51 21.45
CA GLY A 68 21.18 18.84 22.43
C GLY A 68 20.65 18.67 23.84
N ASP A 69 20.74 19.75 24.63
CA ASP A 69 20.26 19.78 26.04
C ASP A 69 18.77 20.06 26.17
N LEU A 70 18.09 20.39 25.05
CA LEU A 70 16.65 20.62 25.04
C LEU A 70 15.91 19.33 24.73
N SER A 71 14.95 18.98 25.59
CA SER A 71 14.06 17.84 25.37
C SER A 71 12.63 18.17 25.74
N LYS A 72 11.69 17.56 25.01
CA LYS A 72 10.27 17.59 25.31
C LYS A 72 9.72 16.17 25.21
N ALA A 73 8.98 15.74 26.22
CA ALA A 73 8.31 14.45 26.22
C ALA A 73 7.13 14.43 25.22
N SER A 74 6.77 13.25 24.75
CA SER A 74 5.55 13.05 23.95
C SER A 74 4.30 13.30 24.79
N LEU A 75 3.30 13.93 24.19
CA LEU A 75 1.99 14.16 24.77
C LEU A 75 0.99 13.09 24.35
N VAL A 76 1.35 12.31 23.34
CA VAL A 76 0.51 11.27 22.77
C VAL A 76 1.07 9.91 23.15
N TRP A 77 0.20 9.05 23.66
CA TRP A 77 0.48 7.66 24.00
C TRP A 77 -0.21 6.77 22.98
N PHE A 78 0.51 5.76 22.52
CA PHE A 78 0.04 4.79 21.55
C PHE A 78 -0.01 3.41 22.20
N SER A 79 -1.15 2.74 22.10
CA SER A 79 -1.17 1.30 22.34
C SER A 79 -0.60 0.56 21.13
N ASP A 80 -0.26 -0.69 21.31
CA ASP A 80 -0.07 -1.59 20.17
C ASP A 80 -1.42 -1.78 19.47
N ALA A 81 -1.37 -1.95 18.13
CA ALA A 81 -2.54 -2.33 17.36
C ALA A 81 -2.62 -3.86 17.33
N ASN A 82 -3.64 -4.37 18.01
CA ASN A 82 -3.87 -5.80 18.17
C ASN A 82 -4.85 -6.30 17.12
N LEU A 83 -4.56 -7.49 16.57
CA LEU A 83 -5.47 -8.17 15.65
C LEU A 83 -6.81 -8.42 16.33
N LEU A 84 -7.90 -8.06 15.66
CA LEU A 84 -9.24 -8.44 16.12
C LEU A 84 -9.46 -9.92 15.85
N ASP A 85 -9.87 -10.66 16.91
CA ASP A 85 -10.07 -12.08 16.80
C ASP A 85 -11.39 -12.42 16.10
N PHE A 86 -11.37 -13.54 15.38
CA PHE A 86 -12.53 -14.07 14.67
C PHE A 86 -13.57 -14.71 15.62
N ASP A 87 -13.18 -15.12 16.81
CA ASP A 87 -13.99 -15.93 17.74
C ASP A 87 -14.34 -15.27 19.08
N GLU A 88 -14.30 -13.94 19.18
CA GLU A 88 -14.68 -13.19 20.41
C GLU A 88 -13.87 -13.48 21.68
N LYS A 89 -12.92 -14.45 21.65
CA LYS A 89 -12.06 -14.80 22.78
C LYS A 89 -10.62 -14.90 22.35
N ARG A 90 -9.80 -13.96 22.77
CA ARG A 90 -8.36 -14.01 22.58
C ARG A 90 -7.76 -15.26 23.27
N ALA A 91 -6.64 -15.74 22.74
CA ALA A 91 -5.92 -16.88 23.32
C ALA A 91 -5.58 -16.70 24.80
N CYS A 92 -5.39 -15.45 25.30
CA CYS A 92 -5.17 -15.16 26.71
C CYS A 92 -6.33 -15.60 27.61
N ASP A 93 -7.59 -15.56 27.13
CA ASP A 93 -8.73 -16.04 27.92
C ASP A 93 -8.74 -17.57 28.04
N LYS A 94 -8.20 -18.26 27.03
CA LYS A 94 -8.07 -19.72 27.00
C LYS A 94 -6.85 -20.21 27.78
N ALA A 95 -5.74 -19.47 27.77
CA ALA A 95 -4.53 -19.79 28.52
C ALA A 95 -4.75 -19.75 30.02
N GLY A 96 -5.66 -18.89 30.50
CA GLY A 96 -6.08 -18.85 31.93
C GLY A 96 -6.75 -20.12 32.42
N ASN A 97 -7.28 -20.96 31.55
CA ASN A 97 -7.96 -22.22 31.87
C ASN A 97 -7.09 -23.47 31.69
N GLY A 98 -5.80 -23.33 31.45
CA GLY A 98 -4.84 -24.45 31.31
C GLY A 98 -4.99 -25.29 30.03
N GLU A 99 -5.75 -24.85 29.05
CA GLU A 99 -5.83 -25.50 27.77
C GLU A 99 -4.64 -25.07 26.87
N ASN A 100 -3.99 -26.05 26.24
CA ASN A 100 -3.00 -25.76 25.19
C ASN A 100 -3.71 -25.13 23.98
N VAL A 101 -3.58 -23.84 23.81
CA VAL A 101 -4.12 -23.11 22.66
C VAL A 101 -3.12 -23.18 21.52
N GLU A 102 -3.45 -23.91 20.48
CA GLU A 102 -2.71 -23.88 19.22
C GLU A 102 -3.04 -22.57 18.50
N ILE A 103 -2.11 -21.61 18.57
CA ILE A 103 -2.28 -20.30 17.94
C ILE A 103 -2.00 -20.45 16.44
N LYS A 104 -3.04 -20.37 15.62
CA LYS A 104 -2.95 -20.49 14.16
C LYS A 104 -3.09 -19.13 13.49
N THR A 105 -2.04 -18.33 13.54
CA THR A 105 -1.82 -17.34 12.50
C THR A 105 -0.85 -17.96 11.52
N ASP A 106 -1.36 -18.39 10.36
CA ASP A 106 -0.54 -18.96 9.32
C ASP A 106 0.47 -17.92 8.83
N SER A 107 1.70 -18.36 8.51
CA SER A 107 2.68 -17.48 7.88
C SER A 107 2.40 -17.42 6.39
N TYR A 108 2.07 -16.22 5.90
CA TYR A 108 1.89 -15.97 4.48
C TYR A 108 3.17 -15.34 3.91
N ILE A 109 3.79 -16.04 2.99
CA ILE A 109 5.09 -15.68 2.44
C ILE A 109 4.88 -15.14 1.02
N ARG A 110 5.56 -14.03 0.71
CA ARG A 110 5.65 -13.47 -0.62
C ARG A 110 7.10 -13.47 -1.08
N ASP A 111 7.37 -14.12 -2.19
CA ASP A 111 8.67 -14.11 -2.85
C ASP A 111 8.88 -12.81 -3.62
N HIS A 112 10.07 -12.24 -3.51
CA HIS A 112 10.52 -11.09 -4.27
C HIS A 112 11.74 -11.43 -5.09
N VAL A 113 11.78 -10.91 -6.32
CA VAL A 113 12.89 -11.09 -7.25
C VAL A 113 13.28 -9.75 -7.84
N HIS A 114 14.57 -9.43 -7.80
CA HIS A 114 15.10 -8.28 -8.52
C HIS A 114 15.35 -8.67 -9.98
N LEU A 115 14.81 -7.88 -10.92
CA LEU A 115 15.01 -8.10 -12.35
C LEU A 115 16.09 -7.17 -12.89
N GLN A 116 16.90 -7.69 -13.83
CA GLN A 116 17.88 -6.86 -14.55
C GLN A 116 17.18 -5.75 -15.35
N GLU A 117 17.63 -4.51 -15.16
CA GLU A 117 17.03 -3.33 -15.77
C GLU A 117 17.62 -3.04 -17.16
N GLU A 118 18.87 -3.45 -17.43
CA GLU A 118 19.62 -3.10 -18.63
C GLU A 118 20.30 -4.33 -19.29
N GLY A 119 20.69 -4.17 -20.55
CA GLY A 119 21.48 -5.13 -21.30
C GLY A 119 20.69 -6.28 -21.93
N LEU A 120 21.43 -7.28 -22.41
CA LEU A 120 20.87 -8.45 -23.14
C LEU A 120 19.99 -9.35 -22.27
N ASN A 121 20.22 -9.34 -20.95
CA ASN A 121 19.49 -10.16 -19.98
C ASN A 121 18.38 -9.38 -19.27
N ARG A 122 17.98 -8.25 -19.79
CA ARG A 122 16.91 -7.41 -19.24
C ARG A 122 15.64 -8.21 -19.00
N GLY A 123 15.02 -8.00 -17.83
CA GLY A 123 13.81 -8.73 -17.42
C GLY A 123 14.05 -10.12 -16.87
N THR A 124 15.31 -10.58 -16.79
CA THR A 124 15.68 -11.84 -16.10
C THR A 124 16.04 -11.55 -14.65
N SER A 125 15.91 -12.57 -13.79
CA SER A 125 16.27 -12.45 -12.37
C SER A 125 17.76 -12.25 -12.17
N VAL A 126 18.11 -11.35 -11.26
CA VAL A 126 19.51 -11.17 -10.82
C VAL A 126 19.84 -12.31 -9.84
N SER A 127 20.96 -13.00 -10.08
CA SER A 127 21.39 -14.10 -9.21
C SER A 127 21.68 -13.59 -7.78
N GLY A 128 21.16 -14.30 -6.78
CA GLY A 128 21.33 -13.95 -5.37
C GLY A 128 20.40 -12.84 -4.85
N HIS A 129 19.50 -12.31 -5.67
CA HIS A 129 18.55 -11.27 -5.29
C HIS A 129 17.10 -11.78 -5.21
N LYS A 130 16.91 -13.05 -4.84
CA LYS A 130 15.62 -13.58 -4.41
C LYS A 130 15.59 -13.56 -2.89
N PHE A 131 14.52 -13.00 -2.32
CA PHE A 131 14.28 -13.02 -0.88
C PHE A 131 12.80 -13.27 -0.63
N ASP A 132 12.51 -13.84 0.53
CA ASP A 132 11.16 -14.09 0.99
C ASP A 132 10.78 -13.16 2.15
N GLU A 133 9.51 -12.86 2.24
CA GLU A 133 8.97 -11.93 3.21
C GLU A 133 7.62 -12.41 3.70
N GLU A 134 7.47 -12.45 5.00
CA GLU A 134 6.17 -12.68 5.61
C GLU A 134 5.30 -11.45 5.49
N ILE A 135 4.02 -11.63 5.18
CA ILE A 135 3.03 -10.57 5.08
C ILE A 135 1.83 -10.83 5.97
N VAL A 136 1.26 -9.78 6.52
CA VAL A 136 -0.10 -9.81 7.08
C VAL A 136 -1.06 -9.61 5.90
N PRO A 137 -2.00 -10.55 5.69
CA PRO A 137 -2.89 -10.50 4.53
C PRO A 137 -3.87 -9.32 4.59
N PRO A 138 -4.29 -8.80 3.42
CA PRO A 138 -5.40 -7.84 3.33
C PRO A 138 -6.66 -8.39 3.99
N GLY A 139 -7.51 -7.50 4.46
CA GLY A 139 -8.71 -7.85 5.21
C GLY A 139 -8.48 -8.02 6.72
N ALA A 140 -7.23 -8.12 7.20
CA ALA A 140 -6.95 -8.13 8.63
C ALA A 140 -7.39 -6.82 9.30
N GLU A 141 -8.06 -6.93 10.45
CA GLU A 141 -8.56 -5.80 11.21
C GLU A 141 -7.77 -5.66 12.51
N PHE A 142 -7.33 -4.43 12.80
CA PHE A 142 -6.55 -4.10 13.99
C PHE A 142 -7.22 -3.01 14.78
N ALA A 143 -7.22 -3.17 16.12
CA ALA A 143 -7.72 -2.18 17.04
C ALA A 143 -6.59 -1.59 17.88
N PHE A 144 -6.60 -0.27 18.08
CA PHE A 144 -5.64 0.45 18.91
C PHE A 144 -6.24 1.71 19.50
N GLU A 145 -5.54 2.25 20.48
CA GLU A 145 -5.95 3.42 21.25
C GLU A 145 -4.84 4.49 21.25
N LEU A 146 -5.23 5.75 21.14
CA LEU A 146 -4.39 6.90 21.39
C LEU A 146 -4.90 7.66 22.59
N LYS A 147 -3.99 8.12 23.44
CA LYS A 147 -4.29 9.00 24.57
C LYS A 147 -3.52 10.29 24.44
N PHE A 148 -4.20 11.38 24.68
CA PHE A 148 -3.60 12.71 24.79
C PHE A 148 -3.69 13.17 26.24
N ASP A 149 -2.53 13.49 26.83
CA ASP A 149 -2.43 13.92 28.21
C ASP A 149 -2.16 15.42 28.29
N GLU A 150 -3.12 16.14 28.87
CA GLU A 150 -3.08 17.59 29.01
C GLU A 150 -2.42 18.12 30.29
N TRP A 151 -1.93 17.21 31.16
CA TRP A 151 -1.41 17.58 32.49
C TRP A 151 -0.20 18.52 32.46
N GLN A 152 0.49 18.60 31.35
CA GLN A 152 1.73 19.36 31.22
C GLN A 152 1.52 20.83 30.81
N TYR A 153 0.28 21.29 30.59
CA TYR A 153 0.00 22.59 30.02
C TYR A 153 -0.80 23.52 30.93
N SER A 154 -0.53 24.83 30.79
CA SER A 154 -1.43 25.90 31.24
C SER A 154 -2.71 25.91 30.41
N SER A 155 -3.82 26.41 30.99
CA SER A 155 -5.14 26.36 30.35
C SER A 155 -5.19 26.95 28.93
N ASP A 156 -4.37 27.95 28.63
CA ASP A 156 -4.41 28.67 27.34
C ASP A 156 -3.72 27.90 26.19
N ASP A 157 -2.77 27.00 26.52
CA ASP A 157 -2.04 26.21 25.51
C ASP A 157 -2.71 24.86 25.25
N VAL A 158 -3.53 24.36 26.19
CA VAL A 158 -4.21 23.07 26.10
C VAL A 158 -5.10 22.98 24.86
N GLN A 159 -5.87 24.01 24.56
CA GLN A 159 -6.82 24.00 23.45
C GLN A 159 -6.10 23.86 22.09
N LYS A 160 -4.96 24.54 21.92
CA LYS A 160 -4.16 24.42 20.69
C LYS A 160 -3.58 23.02 20.51
N GLU A 161 -3.03 22.45 21.59
CA GLU A 161 -2.44 21.10 21.54
C GLU A 161 -3.52 20.03 21.32
N LYS A 162 -4.73 20.24 21.87
CA LYS A 162 -5.90 19.40 21.62
C LYS A 162 -6.31 19.41 20.14
N GLU A 163 -6.37 20.59 19.52
CA GLU A 163 -6.68 20.72 18.08
C GLU A 163 -5.65 19.98 17.21
N LYS A 164 -4.37 20.03 17.57
CA LYS A 164 -3.31 19.28 16.89
C LYS A 164 -3.47 17.77 17.06
N PHE A 165 -3.85 17.31 18.26
CA PHE A 165 -4.13 15.90 18.49
C PHE A 165 -5.34 15.43 17.69
N LEU A 166 -6.42 16.21 17.63
CA LEU A 166 -7.58 15.88 16.82
C LEU A 166 -7.26 15.87 15.32
N LEU A 167 -6.36 16.74 14.85
CA LEU A 167 -5.84 16.67 13.47
C LEU A 167 -5.11 15.33 13.21
N LEU A 168 -4.26 14.88 14.15
CA LEU A 168 -3.61 13.57 14.06
C LEU A 168 -4.66 12.44 13.97
N CYS A 169 -5.71 12.50 14.80
CA CYS A 169 -6.81 11.54 14.76
C CYS A 169 -7.56 11.56 13.41
N LYS A 170 -7.77 12.73 12.82
CA LYS A 170 -8.37 12.87 11.48
C LYS A 170 -7.51 12.27 10.37
N ILE A 171 -6.18 12.40 10.44
CA ILE A 171 -5.26 11.76 9.49
C ILE A 171 -5.44 10.22 9.50
N ILE A 172 -5.57 9.63 10.69
CA ILE A 172 -5.82 8.19 10.85
C ILE A 172 -7.22 7.83 10.31
N ALA A 173 -8.25 8.58 10.73
CA ALA A 173 -9.63 8.34 10.31
C ALA A 173 -9.78 8.41 8.78
N SER A 174 -9.03 9.30 8.13
CA SER A 174 -9.03 9.49 6.67
C SER A 174 -8.17 8.47 5.92
N SER A 175 -7.46 7.58 6.64
CA SER A 175 -6.63 6.51 6.05
C SER A 175 -5.54 7.03 5.09
N GLN A 176 -5.00 8.22 5.35
CA GLN A 176 -4.05 8.91 4.46
C GLN A 176 -2.58 8.55 4.71
N VAL A 177 -2.33 7.59 5.56
CA VAL A 177 -0.99 7.09 5.87
C VAL A 177 -0.88 5.61 5.51
N ARG A 178 0.34 5.16 5.24
CA ARG A 178 0.63 3.75 5.02
C ARG A 178 1.43 3.21 6.19
N LEU A 179 1.11 2.00 6.64
CA LEU A 179 1.75 1.36 7.78
C LEU A 179 2.85 0.40 7.33
N GLY A 180 3.86 0.22 8.16
CA GLY A 180 4.93 -0.75 7.94
C GLY A 180 5.95 -0.36 6.88
N GLY A 181 6.66 -1.35 6.38
CA GLY A 181 7.70 -1.22 5.35
C GLY A 181 7.16 -1.35 3.93
N LYS A 182 8.02 -1.10 2.93
CA LYS A 182 7.75 -1.28 1.49
C LYS A 182 6.49 -0.57 0.96
N THR A 183 6.13 0.54 1.56
CA THR A 183 4.93 1.31 1.23
C THR A 183 4.87 1.77 -0.23
N VAL A 184 6.04 2.04 -0.85
CA VAL A 184 6.13 2.37 -2.28
C VAL A 184 5.77 1.21 -3.20
N ASN A 185 5.84 -0.04 -2.71
CA ASN A 185 5.43 -1.25 -3.43
C ASN A 185 3.97 -1.64 -3.13
N GLY A 186 3.20 -0.73 -2.54
CA GLY A 186 1.77 -0.89 -2.31
C GLY A 186 1.40 -1.49 -0.96
N TYR A 187 2.35 -1.70 -0.06
CA TYR A 187 2.07 -2.26 1.26
C TYR A 187 1.49 -1.22 2.21
N GLY A 188 0.72 -1.72 3.18
CA GLY A 188 0.29 -0.97 4.35
C GLY A 188 -0.85 0.03 4.13
N CYS A 189 -1.57 -0.05 2.99
CA CYS A 189 -2.79 0.71 2.80
C CYS A 189 -3.92 0.09 3.63
N PHE A 190 -4.69 0.92 4.29
CA PHE A 190 -5.82 0.49 5.13
C PHE A 190 -7.04 1.41 4.95
N GLU A 191 -8.17 0.98 5.46
CA GLU A 191 -9.34 1.81 5.68
C GLU A 191 -9.67 1.84 7.18
N THR A 192 -10.05 2.99 7.68
CA THR A 192 -10.53 3.13 9.05
C THR A 192 -12.02 2.87 9.06
N ILE A 193 -12.42 1.80 9.77
CA ILE A 193 -13.82 1.36 9.88
C ILE A 193 -14.49 1.90 11.14
N TYR A 194 -13.69 2.24 12.16
CA TYR A 194 -14.16 2.86 13.39
C TYR A 194 -13.15 3.90 13.86
N ALA A 195 -13.63 5.09 14.23
CA ALA A 195 -12.81 6.15 14.79
C ALA A 195 -13.70 7.06 15.67
N GLN A 196 -13.50 6.98 16.98
CA GLN A 196 -14.18 7.82 17.95
C GLN A 196 -13.22 8.30 19.03
N TYR A 197 -13.55 9.39 19.69
CA TYR A 197 -12.83 9.85 20.88
C TYR A 197 -13.79 10.20 22.00
N HIS A 198 -13.27 10.13 23.22
CA HIS A 198 -13.95 10.53 24.44
C HIS A 198 -13.10 11.53 25.22
N GLU A 199 -13.70 12.61 25.68
CA GLU A 199 -13.04 13.61 26.51
C GLU A 199 -13.38 13.38 27.98
N VAL A 200 -12.36 13.33 28.82
CA VAL A 200 -12.50 13.14 30.25
C VAL A 200 -11.81 14.28 30.98
N ASP A 201 -12.56 15.01 31.78
CA ASP A 201 -11.98 16.04 32.65
C ASP A 201 -11.41 15.42 33.93
N MET A 202 -10.13 15.05 33.88
CA MET A 202 -9.42 14.45 35.01
C MET A 202 -9.25 15.38 36.23
N ARG A 203 -9.72 16.63 36.16
CA ARG A 203 -9.68 17.58 37.28
C ARG A 203 -10.97 17.56 38.11
N SER A 204 -12.02 16.89 37.63
CA SER A 204 -13.29 16.72 38.28
C SER A 204 -13.48 15.30 38.85
N GLU A 205 -14.21 15.16 39.95
CA GLU A 205 -14.56 13.86 40.51
C GLU A 205 -15.40 13.04 39.54
N ASP A 206 -16.31 13.69 38.80
CA ASP A 206 -17.12 13.05 37.76
C ASP A 206 -16.26 12.54 36.61
N GLY A 207 -15.27 13.31 36.17
CA GLY A 207 -14.35 12.88 35.12
C GLY A 207 -13.45 11.72 35.56
N ILE A 208 -12.94 11.73 36.79
CA ILE A 208 -12.20 10.59 37.32
C ILE A 208 -13.08 9.34 37.37
N THR A 209 -14.34 9.50 37.77
CA THR A 209 -15.31 8.39 37.79
C THR A 209 -15.61 7.88 36.38
N GLN A 210 -15.77 8.78 35.40
CA GLN A 210 -15.92 8.40 33.98
C GLN A 210 -14.70 7.63 33.47
N TRP A 211 -13.50 8.09 33.79
CA TRP A 211 -12.26 7.40 33.44
C TRP A 211 -12.17 5.99 34.02
N LEU A 212 -12.50 5.83 35.29
CA LEU A 212 -12.46 4.52 35.96
C LEU A 212 -13.52 3.54 35.43
N ASN A 213 -14.62 4.08 34.91
CA ASN A 213 -15.71 3.31 34.31
C ASN A 213 -15.57 3.18 32.79
N LEU A 214 -14.54 3.80 32.19
CA LEU A 214 -14.29 3.62 30.76
C LEU A 214 -13.98 2.15 30.52
N ASP A 215 -14.83 1.49 29.75
CA ASP A 215 -14.65 0.09 29.40
C ASP A 215 -13.33 -0.15 28.66
N ASN A 216 -12.85 -1.39 28.69
CA ASN A 216 -11.69 -1.81 27.92
C ASN A 216 -12.09 -2.45 26.57
N ASP A 217 -13.34 -2.24 26.14
CA ASP A 217 -13.82 -2.74 24.87
C ASP A 217 -13.12 -2.04 23.70
N VAL A 218 -13.15 -2.68 22.55
CA VAL A 218 -12.52 -2.15 21.32
C VAL A 218 -13.22 -0.88 20.82
N CYS A 219 -14.52 -0.77 21.06
CA CYS A 219 -15.36 0.38 20.75
C CYS A 219 -15.86 1.02 22.03
N PHE A 220 -16.17 2.34 22.00
CA PHE A 220 -16.85 2.96 23.11
C PHE A 220 -18.32 2.50 23.15
N THR A 221 -18.79 2.14 24.35
CA THR A 221 -20.19 1.80 24.62
C THR A 221 -20.99 3.02 25.09
N SER A 222 -20.30 4.09 25.50
CA SER A 222 -20.90 5.34 25.98
C SER A 222 -21.48 6.18 24.84
N SER A 223 -22.65 6.78 25.10
CA SER A 223 -23.27 7.77 24.19
C SER A 223 -22.50 9.09 24.08
N ASP A 224 -21.52 9.30 24.95
CA ASP A 224 -20.71 10.54 25.00
C ASP A 224 -19.49 10.50 24.10
N ALA A 225 -19.23 9.37 23.42
CA ALA A 225 -18.18 9.26 22.43
C ALA A 225 -18.54 10.05 21.18
N ILE A 226 -17.53 10.75 20.64
CA ILE A 226 -17.66 11.65 19.50
C ILE A 226 -16.99 11.01 18.29
N ASP A 227 -17.69 10.95 17.16
CA ASP A 227 -17.13 10.46 15.89
C ASP A 227 -16.02 11.38 15.39
N ILE A 228 -14.92 10.78 14.93
CA ILE A 228 -13.84 11.51 14.26
C ILE A 228 -14.18 11.57 12.76
N GLU A 229 -14.45 12.78 12.29
CA GLU A 229 -14.78 13.03 10.88
C GLU A 229 -13.60 12.69 9.97
N LYS A 230 -13.91 12.02 8.87
CA LYS A 230 -12.94 11.78 7.78
C LYS A 230 -12.82 13.05 6.96
N ASP A 231 -11.59 13.51 6.75
CA ASP A 231 -11.30 14.69 5.96
C ASP A 231 -10.40 14.32 4.78
N ALA A 232 -10.98 14.20 3.60
CA ALA A 232 -10.24 13.89 2.37
C ALA A 232 -9.32 15.04 1.89
N THR A 233 -9.44 16.23 2.49
CA THR A 233 -8.64 17.40 2.12
C THR A 233 -7.34 17.53 2.92
N ILE A 234 -7.12 16.67 3.91
CA ILE A 234 -5.85 16.65 4.64
C ILE A 234 -4.77 16.10 3.69
N VAL A 235 -3.91 16.97 3.23
CA VAL A 235 -2.83 16.62 2.32
C VAL A 235 -1.56 16.32 3.11
N PRO A 236 -0.93 15.17 2.88
CA PRO A 236 0.27 14.77 3.62
C PRO A 236 1.52 15.62 3.33
N SER A 237 1.52 16.48 2.32
CA SER A 237 2.66 17.33 1.99
C SER A 237 2.24 18.70 1.49
N LYS A 238 2.91 19.74 1.99
CA LYS A 238 2.75 21.14 1.53
C LYS A 238 3.75 21.52 0.43
N GLU A 239 4.58 20.60 -0.02
CA GLU A 239 5.61 20.87 -1.02
C GLU A 239 5.31 20.12 -2.33
N GLY A 240 5.41 20.82 -3.46
CA GLY A 240 5.30 20.24 -4.79
C GLY A 240 3.91 19.72 -5.13
N TYR A 241 3.86 18.80 -6.09
CA TYR A 241 2.63 18.14 -6.52
C TYR A 241 2.45 16.81 -5.79
N SER A 242 1.22 16.56 -5.34
CA SER A 242 0.80 15.27 -4.79
C SER A 242 -0.45 14.80 -5.51
N PHE A 243 -0.61 13.52 -5.73
CA PHE A 243 -1.79 12.96 -6.37
C PHE A 243 -2.22 11.65 -5.74
N ASP A 244 -3.49 11.37 -5.88
CA ASP A 244 -4.15 10.09 -5.61
C ASP A 244 -5.00 9.77 -6.84
N ILE A 245 -4.71 8.65 -7.52
CA ILE A 245 -5.36 8.27 -8.77
C ILE A 245 -5.85 6.82 -8.72
N SER A 246 -7.08 6.62 -9.19
CA SER A 246 -7.65 5.29 -9.45
C SER A 246 -8.06 5.19 -10.91
N ILE A 247 -7.53 4.18 -11.61
CA ILE A 247 -7.73 3.95 -13.04
C ILE A 247 -8.36 2.57 -13.25
N PRO A 248 -9.61 2.47 -13.72
CA PRO A 248 -10.22 1.20 -14.07
C PRO A 248 -9.63 0.67 -15.38
N LEU A 249 -8.94 -0.47 -15.31
CA LEU A 249 -8.28 -1.11 -16.45
C LEU A 249 -8.99 -2.40 -16.85
N GLN A 250 -8.94 -2.72 -18.13
CA GLN A 250 -9.45 -3.98 -18.68
C GLN A 250 -8.52 -4.57 -19.73
N ASN A 251 -8.53 -5.90 -19.83
CA ASN A 251 -7.78 -6.65 -20.85
C ASN A 251 -8.66 -7.76 -21.43
N ASN A 252 -8.72 -7.86 -22.75
CA ASN A 252 -9.44 -8.91 -23.48
C ASN A 252 -8.53 -10.05 -23.97
N SER A 253 -7.26 -10.03 -23.58
CA SER A 253 -6.28 -11.09 -23.87
C SER A 253 -5.90 -11.84 -22.59
N MET A 254 -4.77 -12.56 -22.62
CA MET A 254 -4.28 -13.30 -21.48
C MET A 254 -3.43 -12.41 -20.57
N PHE A 255 -3.35 -12.81 -19.29
CA PHE A 255 -2.53 -12.13 -18.29
C PHE A 255 -1.85 -13.15 -17.39
N LEU A 256 -0.55 -12.99 -17.17
CA LEU A 256 0.27 -13.83 -16.30
C LEU A 256 0.91 -12.95 -15.22
N PRO A 257 0.18 -12.66 -14.12
CA PRO A 257 0.72 -11.87 -13.02
C PRO A 257 1.76 -12.67 -12.25
N GLY A 258 2.94 -12.11 -12.07
CA GLY A 258 4.00 -12.66 -11.25
C GLY A 258 4.77 -13.85 -11.83
N GLY A 259 4.17 -14.70 -12.65
CA GLY A 259 4.82 -15.85 -13.30
C GLY A 259 5.61 -16.71 -12.30
N VAL A 260 4.95 -17.25 -11.28
CA VAL A 260 5.59 -18.08 -10.23
C VAL A 260 5.66 -19.54 -10.64
N SER A 261 6.64 -20.28 -10.10
CA SER A 261 6.69 -21.73 -10.28
C SER A 261 5.45 -22.37 -9.67
N ALA A 262 4.89 -23.36 -10.38
CA ALA A 262 3.73 -24.09 -9.90
C ALA A 262 4.05 -24.87 -8.62
N LYS A 263 3.10 -24.92 -7.70
CA LYS A 263 3.18 -25.76 -6.49
C LYS A 263 2.80 -27.20 -6.84
N GLU A 264 3.09 -28.15 -5.95
CA GLU A 264 2.74 -29.57 -6.14
C GLU A 264 1.23 -29.80 -6.35
N GLU A 265 0.41 -28.86 -5.88
CA GLU A 265 -1.04 -28.89 -6.04
C GLU A 265 -1.52 -28.47 -7.44
N ASP A 266 -0.67 -27.75 -8.19
CA ASP A 266 -0.95 -27.28 -9.56
C ASP A 266 -0.60 -28.36 -10.60
N VAL A 267 -1.30 -29.48 -10.54
CA VAL A 267 -1.02 -30.66 -11.39
C VAL A 267 -1.06 -30.29 -12.87
N GLY A 268 0.09 -30.48 -13.55
CA GLY A 268 0.18 -30.32 -15.01
C GLY A 268 0.54 -28.92 -15.50
N THR A 269 1.03 -28.03 -14.62
CA THR A 269 1.54 -26.71 -14.99
C THR A 269 2.93 -26.47 -14.42
N ASP A 270 3.79 -25.77 -15.16
CA ASP A 270 5.14 -25.39 -14.73
C ASP A 270 5.19 -23.96 -14.18
N ILE A 271 4.35 -23.08 -14.74
CA ILE A 271 4.28 -21.65 -14.37
C ILE A 271 2.81 -21.28 -14.13
N THR A 272 2.53 -20.72 -12.96
CA THR A 272 1.20 -20.27 -12.56
C THR A 272 1.19 -18.78 -12.17
N CYS A 273 0.01 -18.25 -11.90
CA CYS A 273 -0.19 -16.87 -11.51
C CYS A 273 -0.04 -16.67 -10.01
N LEU A 274 0.46 -15.51 -9.62
CA LEU A 274 0.53 -15.11 -8.23
C LEU A 274 -0.87 -14.92 -7.63
N THR A 275 -1.08 -15.49 -6.45
CA THR A 275 -2.24 -15.24 -5.61
C THR A 275 -1.82 -14.56 -4.31
N THR A 276 -2.71 -13.76 -3.75
CA THR A 276 -2.57 -13.18 -2.42
C THR A 276 -3.70 -13.70 -1.54
N PRO A 277 -3.40 -14.23 -0.36
CA PRO A 277 -4.43 -14.59 0.61
C PRO A 277 -5.12 -13.32 1.11
N VAL A 278 -6.45 -13.31 1.12
CA VAL A 278 -7.28 -12.22 1.63
C VAL A 278 -8.16 -12.75 2.74
N LEU A 279 -8.11 -12.11 3.91
CA LEU A 279 -8.94 -12.47 5.06
C LEU A 279 -10.38 -12.00 4.87
N ASN A 280 -11.32 -12.90 5.17
CA ASN A 280 -12.74 -12.60 5.11
C ASN A 280 -13.43 -12.89 6.44
N TYR A 281 -13.68 -11.86 7.23
CA TYR A 281 -14.34 -11.96 8.54
C TYR A 281 -15.78 -12.51 8.47
N LYS A 282 -16.48 -12.36 7.33
CA LYS A 282 -17.83 -12.89 7.17
C LYS A 282 -17.89 -14.42 7.14
N ASN A 283 -16.82 -15.08 6.76
CA ASN A 283 -16.73 -16.54 6.63
C ASN A 283 -15.90 -17.19 7.76
N LYS A 284 -15.70 -16.51 8.90
CA LYS A 284 -15.01 -17.00 10.09
C LYS A 284 -13.86 -17.96 9.73
N THR A 285 -12.67 -17.47 9.37
CA THR A 285 -11.43 -18.28 9.34
C THR A 285 -10.83 -18.69 8.00
N LYS A 286 -11.34 -18.32 6.82
CA LYS A 286 -10.65 -18.72 5.61
C LYS A 286 -10.06 -17.52 4.88
N CYS A 287 -8.73 -17.53 4.73
CA CYS A 287 -8.10 -16.79 3.65
C CYS A 287 -8.61 -17.35 2.32
N ILE A 288 -9.01 -16.45 1.45
CA ILE A 288 -9.35 -16.78 0.07
C ILE A 288 -8.19 -16.30 -0.77
N ASP A 289 -7.58 -17.20 -1.54
CA ASP A 289 -6.55 -16.83 -2.49
C ASP A 289 -7.16 -16.06 -3.66
N VAL A 290 -6.68 -14.83 -3.86
CA VAL A 290 -7.13 -13.94 -4.93
C VAL A 290 -5.98 -13.69 -5.88
N TYR A 291 -6.20 -13.89 -7.17
CA TYR A 291 -5.20 -13.55 -8.18
C TYR A 291 -4.88 -12.07 -8.14
N THR A 292 -3.60 -11.76 -8.12
CA THR A 292 -3.11 -10.41 -7.80
C THR A 292 -2.06 -9.96 -8.79
N ALA A 293 -2.23 -8.76 -9.33
CA ALA A 293 -1.15 -8.01 -9.95
C ALA A 293 -0.48 -7.16 -8.86
N THR A 294 0.76 -7.49 -8.48
CA THR A 294 1.43 -6.79 -7.38
C THR A 294 1.76 -5.36 -7.74
N GLY A 295 1.62 -4.45 -6.78
CA GLY A 295 2.00 -3.06 -6.93
C GLY A 295 3.45 -2.89 -7.34
N SER A 296 4.35 -3.74 -6.86
CA SER A 296 5.76 -3.77 -7.28
C SER A 296 5.94 -4.08 -8.77
N SER A 297 5.18 -5.04 -9.32
CA SER A 297 5.22 -5.40 -10.74
C SER A 297 4.67 -4.27 -11.63
N ILE A 298 3.52 -3.71 -11.26
CA ILE A 298 2.91 -2.58 -11.99
C ILE A 298 3.83 -1.36 -11.95
N ARG A 299 4.32 -1.01 -10.76
CA ARG A 299 5.26 0.09 -10.55
C ARG A 299 6.54 -0.10 -11.36
N GLY A 300 7.07 -1.33 -11.43
CA GLY A 300 8.24 -1.70 -12.21
C GLY A 300 8.02 -1.48 -13.70
N ALA A 301 6.86 -1.86 -14.25
CA ALA A 301 6.50 -1.63 -15.65
C ALA A 301 6.41 -0.13 -15.98
N ILE A 302 5.75 0.66 -15.13
CA ILE A 302 5.63 2.11 -15.29
C ILE A 302 7.01 2.78 -15.16
N ARG A 303 7.83 2.39 -14.18
CA ARG A 303 9.21 2.87 -14.02
C ARG A 303 10.00 2.68 -15.31
N HIS A 304 9.93 1.47 -15.84
CA HIS A 304 10.64 1.16 -17.07
C HIS A 304 10.18 2.01 -18.24
N ARG A 305 8.85 2.23 -18.38
CA ARG A 305 8.30 3.10 -19.43
C ARG A 305 8.77 4.55 -19.26
N VAL A 306 8.86 5.05 -18.03
CA VAL A 306 9.41 6.38 -17.75
C VAL A 306 10.88 6.49 -18.21
N PHE A 307 11.71 5.46 -17.96
CA PHE A 307 13.08 5.43 -18.49
C PHE A 307 13.14 5.44 -20.01
N GLU A 308 12.26 4.69 -20.70
CA GLU A 308 12.16 4.70 -22.16
C GLU A 308 11.78 6.10 -22.69
N ILE A 309 10.84 6.78 -22.05
CA ILE A 309 10.44 8.16 -22.41
C ILE A 309 11.59 9.13 -22.19
N CYS A 310 12.29 9.06 -21.05
CA CYS A 310 13.46 9.91 -20.79
C CYS A 310 14.53 9.72 -21.87
N ASN A 311 14.84 8.47 -22.21
CA ASN A 311 15.83 8.16 -23.25
C ASN A 311 15.38 8.67 -24.63
N ALA A 312 14.12 8.49 -25.00
CA ALA A 312 13.58 8.94 -26.30
C ALA A 312 13.60 10.47 -26.44
N LEU A 313 13.39 11.19 -25.36
CA LEU A 313 13.40 12.65 -25.30
C LEU A 313 14.77 13.23 -24.98
N ASN A 314 15.82 12.41 -24.84
CA ASN A 314 17.17 12.80 -24.39
C ASN A 314 17.18 13.57 -23.05
N LEU A 315 16.27 13.21 -22.16
CA LEU A 315 16.23 13.73 -20.80
C LEU A 315 17.17 12.93 -19.88
N GLU A 316 17.56 13.54 -18.76
CA GLU A 316 18.39 12.85 -17.78
C GLU A 316 17.61 11.74 -17.08
N ASN A 317 18.20 10.56 -16.95
CA ASN A 317 17.64 9.42 -16.20
C ASN A 317 17.46 9.71 -14.71
N SER A 318 18.10 10.79 -14.20
CA SER A 318 17.91 11.28 -12.83
C SER A 318 16.44 11.52 -12.47
N LEU A 319 15.61 11.98 -13.42
CA LEU A 319 14.16 12.18 -13.21
C LEU A 319 13.45 10.90 -12.86
N ALA A 320 13.72 9.80 -13.58
CA ALA A 320 13.12 8.48 -13.27
C ALA A 320 13.60 7.95 -11.92
N ILE A 321 14.91 8.10 -11.63
CA ILE A 321 15.49 7.72 -10.35
C ILE A 321 14.86 8.53 -9.20
N GLU A 322 14.58 9.79 -9.40
CA GLU A 322 13.91 10.62 -8.40
C GLU A 322 12.47 10.20 -8.13
N ILE A 323 11.71 9.86 -9.16
CA ILE A 323 10.33 9.41 -9.04
C ILE A 323 10.24 8.05 -8.31
N PHE A 324 11.08 7.08 -8.74
CA PHE A 324 10.95 5.70 -8.28
C PHE A 324 11.95 5.30 -7.22
N GLY A 325 12.91 6.15 -6.90
CA GLY A 325 13.98 5.85 -5.95
C GLY A 325 15.08 4.97 -6.54
N CYS A 326 16.14 4.78 -5.75
CA CYS A 326 17.25 3.88 -6.06
C CYS A 326 17.75 3.22 -4.78
N GLU A 327 18.35 2.05 -4.93
CA GLU A 327 19.08 1.36 -3.87
C GLU A 327 20.31 2.16 -3.46
N ALA A 328 20.81 1.90 -2.24
CA ALA A 328 22.03 2.49 -1.78
C ALA A 328 23.21 1.95 -2.60
N ASP A 329 23.98 2.83 -3.22
CA ASP A 329 25.24 2.47 -3.86
C ASP A 329 26.27 2.06 -2.80
N GLU A 330 27.06 1.02 -3.07
CA GLU A 330 28.12 0.53 -2.17
C GLU A 330 29.09 1.65 -1.78
N SER A 331 29.31 2.61 -2.68
CA SER A 331 30.23 3.75 -2.47
C SER A 331 29.62 4.86 -1.61
N SER A 332 28.34 5.20 -1.79
CA SER A 332 27.67 6.32 -1.12
C SER A 332 26.91 5.90 0.13
N LYS A 333 26.52 4.61 0.24
CA LYS A 333 25.62 4.07 1.28
C LYS A 333 24.31 4.84 1.43
N GLN A 334 23.92 5.61 0.43
CA GLN A 334 22.71 6.43 0.42
C GLN A 334 21.77 5.96 -0.68
N GLY A 335 20.68 5.30 -0.27
CA GLY A 335 19.53 5.05 -1.13
C GLY A 335 18.57 6.24 -1.14
N LYS A 336 17.76 6.36 -2.17
CA LYS A 336 16.71 7.37 -2.28
C LYS A 336 15.34 6.68 -2.33
N ALA A 337 14.46 7.03 -1.39
CA ALA A 337 13.09 6.53 -1.41
C ALA A 337 12.32 7.08 -2.63
N GLY A 338 11.47 6.26 -3.24
CA GLY A 338 10.60 6.71 -4.32
C GLY A 338 9.50 7.64 -3.83
N LEU A 339 9.05 8.52 -4.71
CA LEU A 339 7.97 9.49 -4.46
C LEU A 339 6.58 8.94 -4.81
N VAL A 340 6.53 7.80 -5.51
CA VAL A 340 5.30 7.20 -6.05
C VAL A 340 5.12 5.80 -5.49
N SER A 341 3.92 5.50 -5.01
CA SER A 341 3.47 4.18 -4.59
C SER A 341 2.40 3.63 -5.52
N CYS A 342 2.35 2.31 -5.65
CA CYS A 342 1.36 1.60 -6.44
C CYS A 342 0.82 0.42 -5.65
N ASP A 343 -0.48 0.31 -5.51
CA ASP A 343 -1.14 -0.73 -4.73
C ASP A 343 -1.22 -2.06 -5.49
N ASP A 344 -1.34 -3.15 -4.73
CA ASP A 344 -1.72 -4.44 -5.30
C ASP A 344 -3.12 -4.35 -5.89
N ALA A 345 -3.29 -4.88 -7.09
CA ALA A 345 -4.55 -4.93 -7.79
C ALA A 345 -5.13 -6.36 -7.77
N TYR A 346 -6.34 -6.49 -7.24
CA TYR A 346 -7.04 -7.78 -7.12
C TYR A 346 -7.95 -8.00 -8.32
N LEU A 347 -7.76 -9.14 -8.98
CA LEU A 347 -8.47 -9.47 -10.21
C LEU A 347 -9.83 -10.10 -9.93
N LYS A 348 -10.83 -9.75 -10.73
CA LYS A 348 -12.22 -10.23 -10.60
C LYS A 348 -12.67 -10.94 -11.87
N ASP A 349 -13.64 -11.85 -11.74
CA ASP A 349 -14.35 -12.52 -12.85
C ASP A 349 -13.43 -13.20 -13.88
N ILE A 350 -12.42 -13.89 -13.38
CA ILE A 350 -11.37 -14.52 -14.18
C ILE A 350 -11.39 -16.04 -14.06
N LYS A 351 -10.78 -16.69 -15.04
CA LYS A 351 -10.44 -18.11 -15.00
C LYS A 351 -9.00 -18.31 -15.47
N SER A 352 -8.38 -19.38 -15.01
CA SER A 352 -7.10 -19.84 -15.52
C SER A 352 -7.27 -20.69 -16.79
N CYS A 353 -6.28 -20.63 -17.67
CA CYS A 353 -6.28 -21.36 -18.94
C CYS A 353 -4.90 -22.01 -19.14
N VAL A 354 -4.83 -23.34 -19.02
CA VAL A 354 -3.56 -24.05 -19.23
C VAL A 354 -3.16 -23.98 -20.71
N MET A 355 -1.97 -23.44 -20.97
CA MET A 355 -1.39 -23.23 -22.30
C MET A 355 -0.08 -24.02 -22.45
N PRO A 356 -0.05 -25.04 -23.36
CA PRO A 356 1.20 -25.72 -23.69
C PRO A 356 2.08 -24.86 -24.57
N HIS A 357 3.36 -24.82 -24.27
CA HIS A 357 4.41 -24.19 -25.06
C HIS A 357 5.50 -25.19 -25.42
N VAL A 358 5.96 -25.15 -26.66
CA VAL A 358 7.05 -25.97 -27.14
C VAL A 358 8.06 -25.12 -27.91
N LYS A 359 9.34 -25.40 -27.72
CA LYS A 359 10.39 -24.80 -28.53
C LYS A 359 10.53 -25.58 -29.83
N ILE A 360 10.45 -24.89 -30.94
CA ILE A 360 10.66 -25.47 -32.27
C ILE A 360 12.11 -25.18 -32.70
N ASP A 361 12.79 -26.21 -33.16
CA ASP A 361 14.10 -26.07 -33.75
C ASP A 361 13.99 -25.37 -35.13
N SER A 362 14.75 -24.29 -35.30
CA SER A 362 14.64 -23.43 -36.48
C SER A 362 15.18 -24.09 -37.77
N PHE A 363 16.01 -25.13 -37.63
CA PHE A 363 16.63 -25.84 -38.76
C PHE A 363 15.77 -27.01 -39.21
N THR A 364 15.33 -27.86 -38.27
CA THR A 364 14.57 -29.07 -38.57
C THR A 364 13.05 -28.83 -38.64
N GLY A 365 12.54 -27.75 -38.05
CA GLY A 365 11.09 -27.52 -37.87
C GLY A 365 10.45 -28.48 -36.88
N GLY A 366 11.20 -29.35 -36.23
CA GLY A 366 10.73 -30.28 -35.21
C GLY A 366 10.78 -29.72 -33.82
N ASN A 367 10.13 -30.43 -32.89
CA ASN A 367 10.16 -30.07 -31.48
C ASN A 367 11.56 -30.33 -30.89
N VAL A 368 12.02 -29.43 -30.04
CA VAL A 368 13.22 -29.64 -29.22
C VAL A 368 12.84 -30.54 -28.03
N ASP A 369 13.55 -31.66 -27.86
CA ASP A 369 13.32 -32.58 -26.76
C ASP A 369 13.50 -31.89 -25.40
N GLY A 370 12.58 -32.14 -24.45
CA GLY A 370 12.59 -31.55 -23.10
C GLY A 370 12.21 -30.07 -23.04
N ALA A 371 11.73 -29.49 -24.13
CA ALA A 371 11.34 -28.04 -24.18
C ALA A 371 9.82 -27.83 -24.22
N LEU A 372 9.04 -28.81 -23.80
CA LEU A 372 7.61 -28.67 -23.56
C LEU A 372 7.41 -28.16 -22.13
N PHE A 373 6.67 -27.06 -21.97
CA PHE A 373 6.27 -26.54 -20.67
C PHE A 373 4.85 -25.98 -20.72
N TYR A 374 4.21 -25.91 -19.57
CA TYR A 374 2.84 -25.47 -19.43
C TYR A 374 2.76 -24.20 -18.60
N GLU A 375 2.13 -23.16 -19.15
CA GLU A 375 1.77 -21.94 -18.42
C GLU A 375 0.28 -21.96 -18.10
N ASN A 376 -0.08 -21.32 -16.99
CA ASN A 376 -1.48 -21.18 -16.57
C ASN A 376 -1.89 -19.69 -16.49
N PRO A 377 -1.90 -18.94 -17.62
CA PRO A 377 -2.31 -17.56 -17.63
C PRO A 377 -3.79 -17.42 -17.32
N LEU A 378 -4.19 -16.21 -16.90
CA LEU A 378 -5.55 -15.82 -16.65
C LEU A 378 -6.21 -15.31 -17.94
N CYS A 379 -7.49 -15.57 -18.08
CA CYS A 379 -8.36 -14.95 -19.08
C CYS A 379 -9.69 -14.56 -18.44
N GLY A 380 -10.41 -13.63 -19.05
CA GLY A 380 -11.75 -13.27 -18.62
C GLY A 380 -12.71 -14.46 -18.75
N ASN A 381 -13.78 -14.49 -17.98
CA ASN A 381 -14.87 -15.45 -18.17
C ASN A 381 -15.47 -15.32 -19.59
N ILE A 382 -16.25 -16.30 -20.02
CA ILE A 382 -16.75 -16.41 -21.40
C ILE A 382 -17.31 -15.08 -21.91
N GLY A 383 -16.61 -14.44 -22.85
CA GLY A 383 -16.97 -13.14 -23.41
C GLY A 383 -16.67 -11.95 -22.51
N GLY A 384 -16.01 -12.14 -21.38
CA GLY A 384 -15.62 -11.08 -20.44
C GLY A 384 -14.15 -10.67 -20.55
N ASN A 385 -13.85 -9.54 -19.96
CA ASN A 385 -12.50 -9.00 -19.83
C ASN A 385 -11.93 -9.34 -18.46
N ILE A 386 -10.60 -9.35 -18.33
CA ILE A 386 -9.90 -9.24 -17.04
C ILE A 386 -9.99 -7.78 -16.63
N GLU A 387 -10.46 -7.50 -15.43
CA GLU A 387 -10.63 -6.15 -14.91
C GLU A 387 -9.96 -5.98 -13.57
N PHE A 388 -9.37 -4.81 -13.35
CA PHE A 388 -8.93 -4.34 -12.04
C PHE A 388 -8.85 -2.82 -11.99
N ASP A 389 -8.85 -2.27 -10.78
CA ASP A 389 -8.61 -0.86 -10.52
C ASP A 389 -7.14 -0.69 -10.11
N LEU A 390 -6.39 0.10 -10.89
CA LEU A 390 -5.04 0.53 -10.55
C LEU A 390 -5.14 1.73 -9.64
N HIS A 391 -4.61 1.62 -8.42
CA HIS A 391 -4.49 2.72 -7.48
C HIS A 391 -3.03 3.13 -7.31
N MET A 392 -2.75 4.42 -7.44
CA MET A 392 -1.43 5.01 -7.28
C MET A 392 -1.49 6.32 -6.52
N GLU A 393 -0.50 6.56 -5.70
CA GLU A 393 -0.27 7.83 -5.02
C GLU A 393 1.12 8.37 -5.34
N GLY A 394 1.23 9.69 -5.39
CA GLY A 394 2.50 10.37 -5.51
C GLY A 394 2.59 11.59 -4.61
N ARG A 395 3.77 11.89 -4.11
CA ARG A 395 4.00 13.00 -3.17
C ARG A 395 5.27 13.76 -3.53
N LYS A 396 5.24 15.09 -3.36
CA LYS A 396 6.40 15.99 -3.55
C LYS A 396 7.01 15.94 -4.96
N LEU A 397 6.20 15.69 -5.95
CA LEU A 397 6.66 15.66 -7.34
C LEU A 397 6.88 17.10 -7.87
N THR A 398 7.89 17.25 -8.70
CA THR A 398 8.03 18.44 -9.53
C THR A 398 7.11 18.33 -10.76
N LEU A 399 6.83 19.45 -11.42
CA LEU A 399 5.99 19.45 -12.61
C LEU A 399 6.57 18.57 -13.75
N PRO A 400 7.87 18.57 -14.08
CA PRO A 400 8.45 17.66 -15.05
C PRO A 400 8.26 16.18 -14.70
N GLN A 401 8.44 15.80 -13.42
CA GLN A 401 8.24 14.44 -12.94
C GLN A 401 6.78 14.01 -13.11
N LEU A 402 5.83 14.87 -12.76
CA LEU A 402 4.40 14.59 -12.92
C LEU A 402 4.03 14.42 -14.41
N LYS A 403 4.56 15.25 -15.30
CA LYS A 403 4.33 15.17 -16.75
C LYS A 403 4.81 13.85 -17.34
N ILE A 404 6.05 13.46 -17.06
CA ILE A 404 6.62 12.20 -17.57
C ILE A 404 5.83 11.00 -17.05
N LEU A 405 5.45 11.00 -15.76
CA LEU A 405 4.63 9.96 -15.19
C LEU A 405 3.25 9.88 -15.84
N ALA A 406 2.62 11.04 -16.13
CA ALA A 406 1.34 11.11 -16.82
C ALA A 406 1.41 10.49 -18.23
N HIS A 407 2.50 10.70 -18.98
CA HIS A 407 2.71 10.04 -20.28
C HIS A 407 2.78 8.51 -20.15
N ALA A 408 3.53 8.00 -19.19
CA ALA A 408 3.62 6.55 -18.95
C ALA A 408 2.25 5.93 -18.55
N LEU A 409 1.44 6.66 -17.77
CA LEU A 409 0.08 6.25 -17.43
C LEU A 409 -0.87 6.30 -18.61
N LEU A 410 -0.72 7.28 -19.51
CA LEU A 410 -1.49 7.35 -20.76
C LEU A 410 -1.16 6.17 -21.68
N ASP A 411 0.11 5.80 -21.83
CA ASP A 411 0.52 4.62 -22.59
C ASP A 411 -0.11 3.34 -22.02
N LEU A 412 -0.16 3.21 -20.69
CA LEU A 412 -0.87 2.10 -20.04
C LEU A 412 -2.37 2.13 -20.37
N CYS A 413 -3.02 3.28 -20.26
CA CYS A 413 -4.44 3.43 -20.57
C CYS A 413 -4.78 3.14 -22.04
N ASN A 414 -3.84 3.37 -22.95
CA ASN A 414 -3.99 3.10 -24.39
C ASN A 414 -3.67 1.65 -24.78
N GLY A 415 -3.12 0.85 -23.86
CA GLY A 415 -2.70 -0.52 -24.11
C GLY A 415 -1.36 -0.63 -24.83
N GLU A 416 -0.48 0.32 -24.64
CA GLU A 416 0.88 0.35 -25.21
C GLU A 416 1.94 -0.12 -24.21
N LEU A 417 1.56 -0.27 -22.95
CA LEU A 417 2.39 -0.80 -21.88
C LEU A 417 1.82 -2.12 -21.35
N ALA A 418 2.63 -3.18 -21.38
CA ALA A 418 2.27 -4.48 -20.83
C ALA A 418 2.68 -4.59 -19.36
N ILE A 419 1.86 -5.28 -18.57
CA ILE A 419 2.11 -5.61 -17.16
C ILE A 419 2.22 -7.14 -17.02
N GLY A 420 3.09 -7.62 -16.12
CA GLY A 420 3.27 -9.04 -15.84
C GLY A 420 4.22 -9.75 -16.82
N ALA A 421 4.18 -11.08 -16.79
CA ALA A 421 5.04 -11.91 -17.63
C ALA A 421 4.40 -12.18 -19.01
N GLY A 422 5.22 -12.56 -19.99
CA GLY A 422 4.76 -12.97 -21.31
C GLY A 422 4.33 -11.82 -22.24
N CYS A 423 4.80 -10.58 -22.02
CA CYS A 423 4.49 -9.45 -22.88
C CYS A 423 4.88 -9.67 -24.35
N ASN A 424 5.98 -10.39 -24.59
CA ASN A 424 6.43 -10.80 -25.93
C ASN A 424 5.51 -11.84 -26.58
N LYS A 425 4.59 -12.45 -25.83
CA LYS A 425 3.56 -13.39 -26.31
C LYS A 425 2.19 -12.71 -26.46
N GLY A 426 2.10 -11.39 -26.23
CA GLY A 426 0.86 -10.61 -26.28
C GLY A 426 0.05 -10.62 -24.97
N TYR A 427 0.67 -11.00 -23.84
CA TYR A 427 0.01 -11.00 -22.54
C TYR A 427 0.12 -9.64 -21.86
N GLY A 428 -0.86 -9.31 -21.00
CA GLY A 428 -0.79 -8.22 -20.05
C GLY A 428 -0.99 -6.80 -20.60
N PHE A 429 -1.50 -6.65 -21.83
CA PHE A 429 -1.83 -5.34 -22.40
C PHE A 429 -3.22 -4.90 -21.93
N PHE A 430 -3.23 -3.98 -20.98
CA PHE A 430 -4.46 -3.40 -20.42
C PHE A 430 -4.78 -2.07 -21.07
N LYS A 431 -6.08 -1.76 -21.13
CA LYS A 431 -6.61 -0.47 -21.61
C LYS A 431 -7.54 0.12 -20.57
N LEU A 432 -7.76 1.42 -20.64
CA LEU A 432 -8.80 2.07 -19.86
C LEU A 432 -10.16 1.42 -20.17
N LYS A 433 -10.92 1.05 -19.15
CA LYS A 433 -12.22 0.41 -19.29
C LYS A 433 -13.19 1.31 -20.07
N GLY A 434 -13.75 0.77 -21.18
CA GLY A 434 -14.66 1.50 -22.09
C GLY A 434 -13.94 2.47 -23.03
N LEU A 435 -12.63 2.32 -23.29
CA LEU A 435 -11.93 3.06 -24.32
C LEU A 435 -12.45 2.61 -25.71
N GLY A 436 -13.03 3.49 -26.48
CA GLY A 436 -13.49 3.20 -27.86
C GLY A 436 -14.54 4.14 -28.41
N GLU A 437 -15.32 4.85 -27.59
CA GLU A 437 -16.46 5.64 -28.08
C GLU A 437 -16.38 7.14 -27.80
N ASP A 438 -15.77 7.61 -26.70
CA ASP A 438 -15.53 9.03 -26.42
C ASP A 438 -14.41 9.19 -25.38
N ILE A 439 -13.34 9.91 -25.76
CA ILE A 439 -12.19 10.17 -24.88
C ILE A 439 -12.61 10.94 -23.62
N LYS A 440 -13.55 11.90 -23.76
CA LYS A 440 -14.01 12.70 -22.62
C LYS A 440 -14.82 11.88 -21.61
N GLU A 441 -15.68 10.98 -22.08
CA GLU A 441 -16.43 10.08 -21.23
C GLU A 441 -15.51 9.08 -20.50
N ASN A 442 -14.46 8.63 -21.17
CA ASN A 442 -13.51 7.67 -20.60
C ASN A 442 -12.59 8.29 -19.54
N LEU A 443 -12.20 9.56 -19.70
CA LEU A 443 -11.45 10.29 -18.68
C LEU A 443 -12.28 10.54 -17.42
N SER A 444 -13.60 10.63 -17.52
CA SER A 444 -14.49 10.74 -16.34
C SER A 444 -14.51 9.50 -15.46
N LYS A 445 -14.03 8.35 -15.95
CA LYS A 445 -13.91 7.10 -15.20
C LYS A 445 -12.66 7.03 -14.34
N ILE A 446 -11.69 7.92 -14.60
CA ILE A 446 -10.49 8.06 -13.77
C ILE A 446 -10.83 8.96 -12.58
N THR A 447 -10.64 8.45 -11.38
CA THR A 447 -10.70 9.28 -10.17
C THR A 447 -9.30 9.84 -9.93
N LEU A 448 -9.14 11.16 -10.00
CA LEU A 448 -7.87 11.83 -9.78
C LEU A 448 -8.07 13.00 -8.80
N HIS A 449 -7.37 12.94 -7.69
CA HIS A 449 -7.18 14.07 -6.78
C HIS A 449 -5.75 14.59 -6.96
N LEU A 450 -5.60 15.80 -7.44
CA LEU A 450 -4.30 16.45 -7.64
C LEU A 450 -4.18 17.64 -6.70
N PHE A 451 -3.08 17.74 -6.01
CA PHE A 451 -2.77 18.81 -5.08
C PHE A 451 -1.49 19.52 -5.48
N LYS A 452 -1.44 20.82 -5.28
CA LYS A 452 -0.24 21.64 -5.42
C LYS A 452 -0.02 22.41 -4.13
N ASP A 453 1.15 22.24 -3.53
CA ASP A 453 1.53 22.92 -2.28
C ASP A 453 0.47 22.79 -1.17
N GLY A 454 -0.14 21.62 -1.07
CA GLY A 454 -1.18 21.32 -0.08
C GLY A 454 -2.60 21.75 -0.45
N THR A 455 -2.82 22.34 -1.62
CA THR A 455 -4.14 22.78 -2.08
C THR A 455 -4.68 21.85 -3.16
N LEU A 456 -5.91 21.36 -2.98
CA LEU A 456 -6.61 20.56 -3.99
C LEU A 456 -6.85 21.39 -5.25
N LEU A 457 -6.43 20.90 -6.39
CA LEU A 457 -6.65 21.51 -7.69
C LEU A 457 -8.01 21.09 -8.26
N ASP A 458 -8.81 22.06 -8.68
CA ASP A 458 -10.07 21.81 -9.38
C ASP A 458 -9.79 21.47 -10.85
N LEU A 459 -9.75 20.17 -11.16
CA LEU A 459 -9.46 19.65 -12.50
C LEU A 459 -10.59 19.88 -13.51
N SER A 460 -11.78 20.31 -13.06
CA SER A 460 -12.87 20.64 -13.99
C SER A 460 -12.54 21.83 -14.91
N LYS A 461 -11.53 22.62 -14.52
CA LYS A 461 -11.03 23.81 -15.25
C LYS A 461 -9.72 23.56 -15.99
N ILE A 462 -9.10 22.40 -15.81
CA ILE A 462 -7.82 22.05 -16.45
C ILE A 462 -8.11 20.98 -17.49
N ASP A 463 -7.97 21.31 -18.76
CA ASP A 463 -7.86 20.30 -19.81
C ASP A 463 -6.51 19.61 -19.63
N ILE A 464 -6.53 18.44 -18.95
CA ILE A 464 -5.34 17.67 -18.59
C ILE A 464 -4.49 17.35 -19.84
N ARG A 465 -5.12 17.24 -21.01
CA ARG A 465 -4.43 16.95 -22.27
C ARG A 465 -3.79 18.18 -22.87
N GLU A 466 -4.48 19.32 -22.90
CA GLU A 466 -3.94 20.56 -23.46
C GLU A 466 -2.91 21.20 -22.52
N SER A 467 -3.12 21.21 -21.22
CA SER A 467 -2.16 21.81 -20.28
C SER A 467 -0.90 20.97 -20.08
N LEU A 468 -0.98 19.64 -20.10
CA LEU A 468 0.19 18.77 -20.02
C LEU A 468 1.01 18.77 -21.32
N LEU A 469 0.37 18.86 -22.49
CA LEU A 469 1.05 18.88 -23.79
C LEU A 469 1.58 20.27 -24.16
N SER A 470 0.82 21.34 -23.92
CA SER A 470 1.24 22.71 -24.30
C SER A 470 2.43 23.22 -23.48
N GLU A 471 2.59 22.77 -22.25
CA GLU A 471 3.78 23.12 -21.46
C GLU A 471 5.00 22.25 -21.78
N LEU A 472 4.82 21.06 -22.38
CA LEU A 472 5.93 20.23 -22.89
C LEU A 472 6.53 20.78 -24.20
N GLU A 473 5.73 21.46 -25.03
CA GLU A 473 6.19 22.12 -26.23
C GLU A 473 6.99 23.40 -25.94
N ASN A 474 6.87 23.95 -24.74
CA ASN A 474 7.55 25.18 -24.31
C ASN A 474 8.73 24.94 -23.34
N ALA A 475 9.06 23.67 -23.02
CA ALA A 475 10.20 23.28 -22.19
C ALA A 475 11.26 22.58 -23.03
#